data_1af2e7fdb4279760bde0ca214e4c56ef
#
_entry.id   1af2e7fdb4279760bde0ca214e4c56ef
#
_cell.length_a   1.000
_cell.length_b   1.000
_cell.length_c   1.000
_cell.angle_alpha   90.00
_cell.angle_beta   90.00
_cell.angle_gamma   90.00
#
_symmetry.space_group_name_H-M   'P 1'
#
loop_
_entity.id
_entity.type
_entity.pdbx_description
1 polymer ?
#
loop_
_entity_poly.entity_id
_entity_poly.type
_entity_poly.pdbx_seq_one_letter_code
_entity_poly.pdbx_strand_id
1 'polypeptide(L)'
;MFPRRRVLIVVGLLLSAAASSALAQRFRVMEGPGMPLHMPPSHFSDGGFTICKMMYSSNRREANGFGWSTDYPFAGLNLMVRSSELTKTRISKDGRGEANYWTVHLTDDALFECPFLVGSDVGTIGLAPLEVTRLRQYLLKGGFLWVDDFWGTRAWEQWADAMREVLPEFPIFDIPPDHPIRETLFEV
;
A
#
# COMPACT_ATOMS: atom_id res chain seq x y z
N MET A 1 -21.48 2.36 -49.57
CA MET A 1 -21.94 1.17 -48.83
C MET A 1 -20.73 0.53 -48.17
N PHE A 2 -20.48 0.77 -46.87
CA PHE A 2 -19.31 0.20 -46.16
C PHE A 2 -19.55 -1.30 -45.92
N PRO A 3 -18.57 -2.18 -46.18
CA PRO A 3 -18.73 -3.61 -46.00
C PRO A 3 -18.97 -3.92 -44.49
N ARG A 4 -20.05 -4.64 -44.20
CA ARG A 4 -20.48 -5.04 -42.83
C ARG A 4 -19.33 -5.54 -41.95
N ARG A 5 -18.33 -6.18 -42.54
CA ARG A 5 -17.15 -6.71 -41.85
C ARG A 5 -16.25 -5.61 -41.24
N ARG A 6 -16.10 -4.45 -41.90
CA ARG A 6 -15.34 -3.32 -41.41
C ARG A 6 -16.06 -2.61 -40.26
N VAL A 7 -17.39 -2.52 -40.32
CA VAL A 7 -18.21 -1.95 -39.24
C VAL A 7 -18.12 -2.81 -37.98
N LEU A 8 -18.18 -4.14 -38.11
CA LEU A 8 -18.06 -5.06 -36.96
C LEU A 8 -16.67 -4.99 -36.30
N ILE A 9 -15.59 -4.82 -37.07
CA ILE A 9 -14.23 -4.65 -36.52
C ILE A 9 -14.10 -3.32 -35.76
N VAL A 10 -14.61 -2.23 -36.30
CA VAL A 10 -14.58 -0.92 -35.66
C VAL A 10 -15.42 -0.91 -34.36
N VAL A 11 -16.60 -1.51 -34.40
CA VAL A 11 -17.44 -1.65 -33.17
C VAL A 11 -16.76 -2.52 -32.12
N GLY A 12 -16.11 -3.61 -32.50
CA GLY A 12 -15.34 -4.48 -31.61
C GLY A 12 -14.16 -3.74 -30.95
N LEU A 13 -13.44 -2.94 -31.73
CA LEU A 13 -12.32 -2.13 -31.19
C LEU A 13 -12.80 -1.01 -30.25
N LEU A 14 -13.94 -0.37 -30.58
CA LEU A 14 -14.52 0.66 -29.69
C LEU A 14 -15.06 0.06 -28.39
N LEU A 15 -15.66 -1.12 -28.44
CA LEU A 15 -16.13 -1.83 -27.24
C LEU A 15 -14.97 -2.31 -26.38
N SER A 16 -13.87 -2.78 -26.96
CA SER A 16 -12.68 -3.18 -26.20
C SER A 16 -11.97 -1.98 -25.57
N ALA A 17 -11.89 -0.84 -26.28
CA ALA A 17 -11.34 0.39 -25.73
C ALA A 17 -12.22 0.96 -24.60
N ALA A 18 -13.55 0.90 -24.73
CA ALA A 18 -14.49 1.32 -23.69
C ALA A 18 -14.42 0.40 -22.46
N ALA A 19 -14.26 -0.90 -22.65
CA ALA A 19 -14.07 -1.84 -21.52
C ALA A 19 -12.75 -1.61 -20.80
N SER A 20 -11.67 -1.34 -21.52
CA SER A 20 -10.35 -1.02 -20.92
C SER A 20 -10.38 0.28 -20.13
N SER A 21 -11.05 1.33 -20.64
CA SER A 21 -11.20 2.59 -19.93
C SER A 21 -12.13 2.48 -18.72
N ALA A 22 -13.17 1.65 -18.76
CA ALA A 22 -14.05 1.38 -17.64
C ALA A 22 -13.33 0.59 -16.52
N LEU A 23 -12.44 -0.35 -16.88
CA LEU A 23 -11.57 -1.02 -15.90
C LEU A 23 -10.58 -0.05 -15.28
N ALA A 24 -9.92 0.78 -16.07
CA ALA A 24 -8.96 1.78 -15.58
C ALA A 24 -9.60 2.83 -14.65
N GLN A 25 -10.89 3.15 -14.86
CA GLN A 25 -11.64 4.05 -13.97
C GLN A 25 -12.04 3.40 -12.63
N ARG A 26 -11.99 2.08 -12.53
CA ARG A 26 -12.37 1.34 -11.32
C ARG A 26 -11.34 1.44 -10.21
N PHE A 27 -10.09 1.70 -10.57
CA PHE A 27 -8.97 1.82 -9.65
C PHE A 27 -8.44 3.27 -9.70
N ARG A 28 -8.78 4.07 -8.70
CA ARG A 28 -8.20 5.40 -8.52
C ARG A 28 -7.35 5.41 -7.27
N VAL A 29 -6.11 5.82 -7.42
CA VAL A 29 -5.30 6.25 -6.27
C VAL A 29 -5.94 7.54 -5.76
N MET A 30 -6.43 7.52 -4.53
CA MET A 30 -7.01 8.71 -3.91
C MET A 30 -5.85 9.51 -3.31
N GLU A 31 -5.45 10.56 -4.02
CA GLU A 31 -4.51 11.53 -3.47
C GLU A 31 -5.23 12.38 -2.43
N GLY A 32 -4.65 12.50 -1.25
CA GLY A 32 -5.15 13.39 -0.22
C GLY A 32 -5.00 14.86 -0.66
N PRO A 33 -5.93 15.75 -0.29
CA PRO A 33 -5.91 17.12 -0.76
C PRO A 33 -4.67 17.88 -0.25
N GLY A 34 -3.78 18.23 -1.18
CA GLY A 34 -2.80 19.31 -0.99
C GLY A 34 -1.51 18.98 -0.23
N MET A 35 -1.26 17.73 0.16
CA MET A 35 0.01 17.36 0.79
C MET A 35 1.02 16.90 -0.26
N PRO A 36 2.26 17.43 -0.25
CA PRO A 36 3.29 16.97 -1.16
C PRO A 36 3.66 15.52 -0.87
N LEU A 37 3.71 14.71 -1.92
CA LEU A 37 4.17 13.34 -1.82
C LEU A 37 5.69 13.30 -1.57
N HIS A 38 6.11 12.53 -0.58
CA HIS A 38 7.52 12.24 -0.32
C HIS A 38 7.93 10.98 -1.09
N MET A 39 8.15 11.14 -2.40
CA MET A 39 8.60 10.03 -3.23
C MET A 39 10.04 9.66 -2.89
N PRO A 40 10.37 8.34 -2.83
CA PRO A 40 11.71 7.90 -2.52
C PRO A 40 12.70 8.27 -3.64
N PRO A 41 13.99 8.44 -3.31
CA PRO A 41 15.04 8.45 -4.31
C PRO A 41 15.14 7.08 -5.00
N SER A 42 15.87 7.00 -6.09
CA SER A 42 16.08 5.74 -6.81
C SER A 42 16.79 4.66 -5.97
N HIS A 43 17.53 5.06 -4.94
CA HIS A 43 18.17 4.20 -3.95
C HIS A 43 18.16 4.85 -2.56
N PHE A 44 17.92 4.05 -1.53
CA PHE A 44 17.98 4.48 -0.13
C PHE A 44 19.44 4.47 0.33
N SER A 45 20.17 5.51 -0.02
CA SER A 45 21.63 5.55 -0.01
C SER A 45 22.28 5.60 1.38
N ASP A 46 21.54 5.96 2.45
CA ASP A 46 22.10 6.14 3.78
C ASP A 46 22.14 4.85 4.61
N GLY A 47 21.49 3.77 4.14
CA GLY A 47 21.39 2.48 4.82
C GLY A 47 20.71 2.54 6.20
N GLY A 48 20.01 3.63 6.52
CA GLY A 48 19.20 3.76 7.71
C GLY A 48 17.84 3.08 7.54
N PHE A 49 17.26 2.63 8.65
CA PHE A 49 15.91 2.11 8.65
C PHE A 49 14.92 3.20 8.21
N THR A 50 13.98 2.85 7.36
CA THR A 50 12.90 3.74 6.93
C THR A 50 11.57 3.01 6.89
N ILE A 51 10.50 3.78 7.09
CA ILE A 51 9.13 3.33 6.91
C ILE A 51 8.61 3.92 5.61
N CYS A 52 7.89 3.12 4.84
CA CYS A 52 7.23 3.57 3.63
C CYS A 52 5.71 3.49 3.78
N LYS A 53 5.02 4.50 3.30
CA LYS A 53 3.55 4.51 3.17
C LYS A 53 3.15 3.84 1.87
N MET A 54 2.32 2.82 1.98
CA MET A 54 1.77 2.09 0.84
C MET A 54 0.71 2.93 0.13
N MET A 55 0.98 3.33 -1.11
CA MET A 55 -0.02 3.90 -2.00
C MET A 55 -0.68 2.78 -2.78
N TYR A 56 -1.96 2.58 -2.53
CA TYR A 56 -2.77 1.56 -3.18
C TYR A 56 -4.01 2.17 -3.84
N SER A 57 -4.61 1.45 -4.78
CA SER A 57 -5.88 1.83 -5.38
C SER A 57 -7.05 1.47 -4.48
N SER A 58 -8.02 2.40 -4.35
CA SER A 58 -9.28 2.15 -3.64
C SER A 58 -10.42 1.94 -4.63
N ASN A 59 -11.28 0.96 -4.38
CA ASN A 59 -12.48 0.69 -5.19
C ASN A 59 -13.78 1.22 -4.57
N ARG A 60 -13.73 1.76 -3.34
CA ARG A 60 -14.82 2.44 -2.64
C ARG A 60 -14.29 3.52 -1.71
N ARG A 61 -15.18 4.23 -1.06
CA ARG A 61 -14.88 5.19 0.02
C ARG A 61 -15.55 4.76 1.30
N GLU A 62 -14.91 5.05 2.43
CA GLU A 62 -15.49 5.02 3.76
C GLU A 62 -15.80 6.42 4.26
N ALA A 63 -16.78 6.54 5.15
CA ALA A 63 -17.02 7.79 5.85
C ALA A 63 -15.80 8.07 6.75
N ASN A 64 -15.24 9.27 6.62
CA ASN A 64 -14.04 9.72 7.35
C ASN A 64 -12.73 9.03 6.96
N GLY A 65 -12.70 8.17 5.94
CA GLY A 65 -11.49 7.57 5.38
C GLY A 65 -11.00 8.31 4.13
N PHE A 66 -9.68 8.36 3.96
CA PHE A 66 -9.02 8.95 2.80
C PHE A 66 -8.21 7.91 2.01
N GLY A 67 -8.52 6.61 2.17
CA GLY A 67 -7.77 5.52 1.57
C GLY A 67 -6.32 5.52 2.05
N TRP A 68 -5.37 5.25 1.15
CA TRP A 68 -3.96 5.19 1.50
C TRP A 68 -3.42 6.46 2.21
N SER A 69 -4.04 7.63 1.99
CA SER A 69 -3.59 8.90 2.55
C SER A 69 -4.15 9.22 3.94
N THR A 70 -4.90 8.30 4.54
CA THR A 70 -5.32 8.41 5.93
C THR A 70 -4.09 8.54 6.82
N ASP A 71 -4.10 9.55 7.71
CA ASP A 71 -3.02 9.95 8.62
C ASP A 71 -1.67 10.35 7.96
N TYR A 72 -1.67 10.50 6.65
CA TYR A 72 -0.49 10.98 5.93
C TYR A 72 -0.33 12.49 6.09
N PRO A 73 0.90 13.03 6.28
CA PRO A 73 2.18 12.31 6.42
C PRO A 73 2.59 12.02 7.88
N PHE A 74 1.82 12.47 8.86
CA PHE A 74 2.27 12.59 10.24
C PHE A 74 2.44 11.25 10.95
N ALA A 75 1.60 10.26 10.67
CA ALA A 75 1.70 8.96 11.35
C ALA A 75 3.07 8.30 11.11
N GLY A 76 3.50 8.23 9.85
CA GLY A 76 4.79 7.63 9.51
C GLY A 76 5.99 8.42 10.04
N LEU A 77 5.96 9.76 9.95
CA LEU A 77 6.99 10.61 10.53
C LEU A 77 7.10 10.42 12.05
N ASN A 78 5.97 10.44 12.76
CA ASN A 78 5.95 10.24 14.20
C ASN A 78 6.47 8.85 14.57
N LEU A 79 6.12 7.82 13.80
CA LEU A 79 6.62 6.47 14.03
C LEU A 79 8.13 6.38 13.82
N MET A 80 8.69 7.03 12.80
CA MET A 80 10.13 7.12 12.57
C MET A 80 10.85 7.80 13.73
N VAL A 81 10.33 8.95 14.20
CA VAL A 81 10.91 9.67 15.37
C VAL A 81 10.86 8.79 16.60
N ARG A 82 9.71 8.19 16.92
CA ARG A 82 9.57 7.30 18.09
C ARG A 82 10.46 6.06 18.01
N SER A 83 10.59 5.46 16.83
CA SER A 83 11.52 4.34 16.64
C SER A 83 12.96 4.73 16.98
N SER A 84 13.39 5.93 16.61
CA SER A 84 14.73 6.44 16.94
C SER A 84 14.94 6.75 18.42
N GLU A 85 13.88 7.15 19.13
CA GLU A 85 13.93 7.46 20.57
C GLU A 85 13.89 6.20 21.45
N LEU A 86 13.09 5.21 21.05
CA LEU A 86 12.84 4.01 21.84
C LEU A 86 13.81 2.86 21.55
N THR A 87 14.50 2.91 20.42
CA THR A 87 15.42 1.85 20.01
C THR A 87 16.81 2.40 19.69
N LYS A 88 17.78 1.50 19.50
CA LYS A 88 19.12 1.85 18.98
C LYS A 88 19.19 1.80 17.46
N THR A 89 18.06 1.64 16.78
CA THR A 89 18.02 1.55 15.34
C THR A 89 18.39 2.88 14.71
N ARG A 90 19.38 2.86 13.84
CA ARG A 90 19.74 4.03 13.04
C ARG A 90 18.67 4.23 11.96
N ILE A 91 17.90 5.30 12.10
CA ILE A 91 16.89 5.67 11.10
C ILE A 91 17.51 6.45 9.94
N SER A 92 16.87 6.33 8.78
CA SER A 92 17.19 7.14 7.60
C SER A 92 16.85 8.61 7.86
N LYS A 93 17.76 9.52 7.47
CA LYS A 93 17.61 10.97 7.66
C LYS A 93 17.99 11.72 6.40
N ASP A 94 17.33 12.85 6.17
CA ASP A 94 17.70 13.77 5.11
C ASP A 94 18.95 14.59 5.45
N GLY A 95 19.39 15.43 4.50
CA GLY A 95 20.56 16.29 4.69
C GLY A 95 20.42 17.37 5.79
N ARG A 96 19.23 17.56 6.36
CA ARG A 96 18.95 18.47 7.50
C ARG A 96 18.88 17.71 8.81
N GLY A 97 18.96 16.39 8.79
CA GLY A 97 18.85 15.52 9.97
C GLY A 97 17.41 15.13 10.32
N GLU A 98 16.43 15.48 9.49
CA GLU A 98 15.04 15.08 9.66
C GLU A 98 14.83 13.63 9.20
N ALA A 99 13.90 12.93 9.86
CA ALA A 99 13.60 11.54 9.53
C ALA A 99 13.02 11.42 8.10
N ASN A 100 13.57 10.53 7.30
CA ASN A 100 12.99 10.16 6.02
C ASN A 100 11.78 9.26 6.22
N TYR A 101 10.74 9.54 5.42
CA TYR A 101 9.52 8.78 5.35
C TYR A 101 9.00 8.85 3.91
N TRP A 102 8.85 7.72 3.26
CA TRP A 102 8.57 7.68 1.84
C TRP A 102 7.15 7.19 1.53
N THR A 103 6.59 7.65 0.43
CA THR A 103 5.39 7.06 -0.19
C THR A 103 5.81 6.23 -1.39
N VAL A 104 5.31 5.02 -1.51
CA VAL A 104 5.62 4.11 -2.61
C VAL A 104 4.36 3.53 -3.21
N HIS A 105 4.27 3.50 -4.53
CA HIS A 105 3.29 2.67 -5.19
C HIS A 105 3.70 1.20 -5.10
N LEU A 106 2.72 0.31 -5.06
CA LEU A 106 3.01 -1.14 -5.09
C LEU A 106 3.72 -1.58 -6.39
N THR A 107 3.65 -0.76 -7.43
CA THR A 107 4.31 -1.01 -8.71
C THR A 107 5.72 -0.45 -8.83
N ASP A 108 6.17 0.37 -7.86
CA ASP A 108 7.51 0.98 -7.87
C ASP A 108 8.58 -0.04 -7.49
N ASP A 109 9.77 0.08 -8.07
CA ASP A 109 10.91 -0.75 -7.66
C ASP A 109 11.42 -0.39 -6.26
N ALA A 110 11.25 0.87 -5.84
CA ALA A 110 11.52 1.34 -4.50
C ALA A 110 10.75 0.60 -3.41
N LEU A 111 9.63 -0.06 -3.73
CA LEU A 111 8.90 -0.94 -2.82
C LEU A 111 9.82 -1.99 -2.17
N PHE A 112 10.77 -2.55 -2.93
CA PHE A 112 11.67 -3.60 -2.44
C PHE A 112 12.83 -3.09 -1.58
N GLU A 113 13.00 -1.79 -1.51
CA GLU A 113 13.96 -1.14 -0.60
C GLU A 113 13.31 -0.72 0.74
N CYS A 114 11.98 -0.81 0.84
CA CYS A 114 11.22 -0.49 2.05
C CYS A 114 11.21 -1.67 3.02
N PRO A 115 11.93 -1.64 4.14
CA PRO A 115 11.93 -2.75 5.11
C PRO A 115 10.61 -2.86 5.88
N PHE A 116 9.86 -1.75 5.97
CA PHE A 116 8.61 -1.65 6.70
C PHE A 116 7.60 -0.83 5.90
N LEU A 117 6.51 -1.45 5.51
CA LEU A 117 5.44 -0.85 4.73
C LEU A 117 4.20 -0.64 5.62
N VAL A 118 3.62 0.55 5.58
CA VAL A 118 2.40 0.89 6.32
C VAL A 118 1.26 1.15 5.36
N GLY A 119 0.16 0.44 5.55
CA GLY A 119 -1.12 0.65 4.86
C GLY A 119 -2.19 1.10 5.84
N SER A 120 -2.80 2.27 5.63
CA SER A 120 -3.95 2.72 6.42
C SER A 120 -5.22 2.69 5.59
N ASP A 121 -6.39 2.57 6.25
CA ASP A 121 -7.73 2.51 5.63
C ASP A 121 -7.85 1.41 4.54
N VAL A 122 -7.13 0.29 4.77
CA VAL A 122 -7.03 -0.81 3.80
C VAL A 122 -8.36 -1.52 3.54
N GLY A 123 -9.38 -1.23 4.33
CA GLY A 123 -10.75 -1.72 4.08
C GLY A 123 -11.37 -1.20 2.79
N THR A 124 -10.75 -0.21 2.14
CA THR A 124 -11.17 0.33 0.83
C THR A 124 -10.34 -0.21 -0.34
N ILE A 125 -9.36 -1.06 -0.07
CA ILE A 125 -8.37 -1.53 -1.05
C ILE A 125 -9.01 -2.25 -2.24
N GLY A 126 -8.46 -1.98 -3.43
CA GLY A 126 -8.84 -2.66 -4.66
C GLY A 126 -7.60 -2.81 -5.53
N LEU A 127 -6.84 -3.88 -5.30
CA LEU A 127 -5.57 -4.11 -5.98
C LEU A 127 -5.76 -4.48 -7.45
N ALA A 128 -4.99 -3.86 -8.33
CA ALA A 128 -4.84 -4.32 -9.69
C ALA A 128 -3.96 -5.60 -9.74
N PRO A 129 -4.06 -6.43 -10.80
CA PRO A 129 -3.30 -7.68 -10.88
C PRO A 129 -1.78 -7.51 -10.72
N LEU A 130 -1.22 -6.41 -11.21
CA LEU A 130 0.20 -6.12 -11.05
C LEU A 130 0.52 -5.76 -9.59
N GLU A 131 -0.34 -5.02 -8.90
CA GLU A 131 -0.17 -4.67 -7.48
C GLU A 131 -0.22 -5.92 -6.60
N VAL A 132 -1.15 -6.85 -6.87
CA VAL A 132 -1.21 -8.18 -6.21
C VAL A 132 0.12 -8.92 -6.38
N THR A 133 0.61 -9.00 -7.61
CA THR A 133 1.88 -9.70 -7.92
C THR A 133 3.06 -9.08 -7.19
N ARG A 134 3.16 -7.74 -7.19
CA ARG A 134 4.28 -7.01 -6.58
C ARG A 134 4.23 -7.08 -5.05
N LEU A 135 3.06 -6.92 -4.45
CA LEU A 135 2.87 -7.05 -3.00
C LEU A 135 3.22 -8.47 -2.54
N ARG A 136 2.78 -9.50 -3.27
CA ARG A 136 3.19 -10.88 -3.02
C ARG A 136 4.71 -11.04 -3.05
N GLN A 137 5.38 -10.52 -4.09
CA GLN A 137 6.84 -10.60 -4.20
C GLN A 137 7.53 -9.90 -3.05
N TYR A 138 7.04 -8.73 -2.64
CA TYR A 138 7.55 -7.98 -1.51
C TYR A 138 7.51 -8.80 -0.21
N LEU A 139 6.33 -9.36 0.11
CA LEU A 139 6.13 -10.14 1.33
C LEU A 139 6.95 -11.44 1.33
N LEU A 140 6.99 -12.17 0.21
CA LEU A 140 7.79 -13.41 0.09
C LEU A 140 9.31 -13.17 0.13
N LYS A 141 9.77 -11.96 -0.17
CA LYS A 141 11.18 -11.56 -0.01
C LYS A 141 11.52 -11.10 1.42
N GLY A 142 10.57 -11.17 2.35
CA GLY A 142 10.77 -10.81 3.75
C GLY A 142 10.39 -9.36 4.08
N GLY A 143 9.69 -8.66 3.19
CA GLY A 143 9.10 -7.36 3.49
C GLY A 143 8.06 -7.47 4.61
N PHE A 144 7.98 -6.45 5.46
CA PHE A 144 7.02 -6.38 6.55
C PHE A 144 5.93 -5.36 6.22
N LEU A 145 4.66 -5.79 6.32
CA LEU A 145 3.50 -4.93 6.11
C LEU A 145 2.72 -4.80 7.42
N TRP A 146 2.55 -3.57 7.88
CA TRP A 146 1.61 -3.19 8.93
C TRP A 146 0.39 -2.53 8.32
N VAL A 147 -0.80 -2.93 8.76
CA VAL A 147 -2.05 -2.31 8.32
C VAL A 147 -2.90 -1.92 9.52
N ASP A 148 -3.56 -0.78 9.39
CA ASP A 148 -4.43 -0.24 10.42
C ASP A 148 -5.60 0.56 9.82
N ASP A 149 -6.40 1.14 10.70
CA ASP A 149 -7.44 2.12 10.40
C ASP A 149 -8.46 1.64 9.35
N PHE A 150 -9.03 0.46 9.58
CA PHE A 150 -10.17 -0.03 8.83
C PHE A 150 -11.34 -0.38 9.76
N TRP A 151 -12.57 -0.16 9.31
CA TRP A 151 -13.73 -0.12 10.18
C TRP A 151 -14.80 -1.15 9.84
N GLY A 152 -15.06 -2.03 10.82
CA GLY A 152 -16.16 -2.98 10.78
C GLY A 152 -15.95 -4.17 9.83
N THR A 153 -16.94 -5.05 9.83
CA THR A 153 -16.88 -6.36 9.13
C THR A 153 -16.62 -6.23 7.64
N ARG A 154 -17.26 -5.27 6.96
CA ARG A 154 -17.10 -5.10 5.52
C ARG A 154 -15.68 -4.70 5.14
N ALA A 155 -15.04 -3.83 5.93
CA ALA A 155 -13.66 -3.41 5.70
C ALA A 155 -12.68 -4.57 5.93
N TRP A 156 -12.90 -5.33 7.01
CA TRP A 156 -12.16 -6.54 7.29
C TRP A 156 -12.28 -7.58 6.18
N GLU A 157 -13.48 -7.89 5.72
CA GLU A 157 -13.73 -8.85 4.65
C GLU A 157 -13.01 -8.45 3.37
N GLN A 158 -13.11 -7.16 2.98
CA GLN A 158 -12.44 -6.65 1.79
C GLN A 158 -10.92 -6.78 1.87
N TRP A 159 -10.33 -6.43 3.02
CA TRP A 159 -8.90 -6.62 3.27
C TRP A 159 -8.50 -8.09 3.24
N ALA A 160 -9.24 -8.93 3.95
CA ALA A 160 -8.98 -10.37 3.99
C ALA A 160 -9.09 -11.04 2.61
N ASP A 161 -10.03 -10.59 1.76
CA ASP A 161 -10.16 -11.06 0.38
C ASP A 161 -8.93 -10.64 -0.45
N ALA A 162 -8.49 -9.39 -0.35
CA ALA A 162 -7.28 -8.92 -1.02
C ALA A 162 -6.04 -9.72 -0.60
N MET A 163 -5.91 -10.03 0.69
CA MET A 163 -4.78 -10.84 1.18
C MET A 163 -4.85 -12.28 0.74
N ARG A 164 -6.04 -12.86 0.58
CA ARG A 164 -6.19 -14.20 -0.02
C ARG A 164 -5.76 -14.24 -1.49
N GLU A 165 -5.91 -13.15 -2.23
CA GLU A 165 -5.36 -13.05 -3.59
C GLU A 165 -3.83 -12.90 -3.57
N VAL A 166 -3.29 -12.12 -2.64
CA VAL A 166 -1.85 -11.85 -2.53
C VAL A 166 -1.09 -13.08 -2.02
N LEU A 167 -1.59 -13.71 -0.96
CA LEU A 167 -0.94 -14.82 -0.25
C LEU A 167 -1.92 -15.99 0.02
N PRO A 168 -2.42 -16.67 -1.01
CA PRO A 168 -3.43 -17.70 -0.86
C PRO A 168 -2.99 -18.90 0.00
N GLU A 169 -1.69 -19.12 0.15
CA GLU A 169 -1.12 -20.21 0.94
C GLU A 169 -1.00 -19.88 2.45
N PHE A 170 -1.17 -18.60 2.83
CA PHE A 170 -0.97 -18.15 4.21
C PHE A 170 -2.28 -17.61 4.79
N PRO A 171 -2.93 -18.36 5.71
CA PRO A 171 -4.14 -17.89 6.35
C PRO A 171 -3.85 -16.71 7.31
N ILE A 172 -4.81 -15.81 7.44
CA ILE A 172 -4.79 -14.81 8.51
C ILE A 172 -5.27 -15.50 9.79
N PHE A 173 -4.59 -15.27 10.91
CA PHE A 173 -4.94 -15.81 12.22
C PHE A 173 -4.65 -14.80 13.33
N ASP A 174 -5.34 -14.95 14.44
CA ASP A 174 -5.11 -14.13 15.62
C ASP A 174 -3.76 -14.48 16.27
N ILE A 175 -3.00 -13.46 16.66
CA ILE A 175 -1.73 -13.65 17.36
C ILE A 175 -2.05 -14.13 18.80
N PRO A 176 -1.59 -15.32 19.19
CA PRO A 176 -1.85 -15.84 20.53
C PRO A 176 -1.18 -14.98 21.62
N PRO A 177 -1.72 -14.98 22.87
CA PRO A 177 -1.22 -14.14 23.94
C PRO A 177 0.27 -14.33 24.28
N ASP A 178 0.79 -15.55 24.10
CA ASP A 178 2.18 -15.94 24.38
C ASP A 178 3.11 -15.76 23.16
N HIS A 179 2.66 -15.14 22.11
CA HIS A 179 3.50 -14.93 20.93
C HIS A 179 4.62 -13.92 21.19
N PRO A 180 5.88 -14.22 20.84
CA PRO A 180 7.04 -13.36 21.12
C PRO A 180 6.93 -11.91 20.64
N ILE A 181 6.12 -11.64 19.60
CA ILE A 181 5.92 -10.28 19.11
C ILE A 181 5.29 -9.34 20.16
N ARG A 182 4.59 -9.90 21.15
CA ARG A 182 3.94 -9.15 22.22
C ARG A 182 4.90 -8.75 23.33
N GLU A 183 6.10 -9.33 23.38
CA GLU A 183 7.08 -9.16 24.43
C GLU A 183 8.41 -8.56 23.94
N THR A 184 8.44 -8.05 22.70
CA THR A 184 9.71 -7.63 22.07
C THR A 184 10.34 -6.39 22.69
N LEU A 185 9.55 -5.40 23.13
CA LEU A 185 10.04 -4.17 23.75
C LEU A 185 9.33 -3.85 25.05
N PHE A 186 8.02 -4.01 25.07
CA PHE A 186 7.14 -3.92 26.23
C PHE A 186 6.17 -5.09 26.22
N GLU A 187 5.75 -5.53 27.41
CA GLU A 187 4.67 -6.49 27.54
C GLU A 187 3.34 -5.81 27.17
N VAL A 188 2.56 -6.43 26.26
CA VAL A 188 1.29 -5.88 25.74
C VAL A 188 0.15 -6.86 25.98
#